data_75ab6a2c573a15bde48c2d4bdc9b8b61
#
_entry.id   75ab6a2c573a15bde48c2d4bdc9b8b61
#
_cell.length_a   1.000
_cell.length_b   1.000
_cell.length_c   1.000
_cell.angle_alpha   90.00
_cell.angle_beta   90.00
_cell.angle_gamma   90.00
#
_symmetry.space_group_name_H-M   'P 1'
#
loop_
_entity.id
_entity.type
_entity.pdbx_description
1 polymer ?
#
loop_
_entity_poly.entity_id
_entity_poly.type
_entity_poly.pdbx_seq_one_letter_code
_entity_poly.pdbx_strand_id
1 'polypeptide(L)'
;MKHLMKMYMRRALVVAIVGAGISLAGASDLPGQLSASDGMLAQVMALHSLDERGAIERLAAEEAATDLYHRVQGMNIPGYAGAWFDADSQKLHVALSDMALAEMLSKFGAAPVQVAWSLAELEGVQRMIGGGESGLGPAELRKLYVDPRTNRVFVGVVPGQADAVSARLSAYADKVEVHEVPHTVTLTADIRAGDGTRNKTWETLHGGIWPCTIGASVENGFYTAGHCVDAGNVLTTPAGTTTVGQAQLSAYPPASSTIHDVAWVKGATGWTPKPKVNGYSDGIISVPAKWAGTATAPIGVSVCRYGQTSGGPHCGVVNALNVSSWFGTYSIVDMTKVSGGCSNDGDSGGPWLTASGRQMQGTTIGASDTNTCPLSTDFTYFQPFNDHISAYAGTAGSLLTAHGAASPTVSAFLCPDMTQSGLGTFICHFGHYNSQGVTSVNWTSSYITWTGDEVAYGTCTQFDTVSVKLTVTNPYGSYSQTKSFACPMGPIP
;
A
#
# COMPACT_ATOMS: atom_id res chain seq x y z
N MET A 1 -29.99 53.62 -25.16
CA MET A 1 -30.39 54.09 -23.84
C MET A 1 -29.74 53.15 -22.82
N LYS A 2 -28.59 53.57 -22.26
CA LYS A 2 -28.36 53.98 -20.85
C LYS A 2 -28.70 52.85 -19.88
N HIS A 3 -27.73 52.20 -19.20
CA HIS A 3 -26.86 52.66 -18.12
C HIS A 3 -25.74 51.66 -17.88
N LEU A 4 -24.47 52.00 -17.97
CA LEU A 4 -23.50 52.46 -16.96
C LEU A 4 -23.16 51.41 -15.87
N MET A 5 -22.06 50.73 -16.08
CA MET A 5 -20.73 50.80 -15.49
C MET A 5 -20.70 51.31 -14.01
N LYS A 6 -20.27 50.42 -13.10
CA LYS A 6 -19.58 50.82 -11.87
C LYS A 6 -18.40 49.88 -11.57
N MET A 7 -17.21 50.33 -11.94
CA MET A 7 -15.92 49.92 -11.37
C MET A 7 -15.84 50.31 -9.90
N TYR A 8 -15.37 49.39 -9.07
CA TYR A 8 -14.77 49.77 -7.77
C TYR A 8 -13.34 49.28 -7.69
N MET A 9 -12.41 50.22 -7.95
CA MET A 9 -11.03 50.14 -7.49
C MET A 9 -11.02 50.18 -5.95
N ARG A 10 -10.29 49.25 -5.33
CA ARG A 10 -9.78 49.45 -3.97
C ARG A 10 -8.26 49.46 -4.02
N ARG A 11 -7.77 50.60 -3.54
CA ARG A 11 -6.38 51.03 -3.46
C ARG A 11 -5.58 50.14 -2.53
N ALA A 12 -4.37 49.80 -2.97
CA ALA A 12 -3.28 49.30 -2.16
C ALA A 12 -2.92 50.35 -1.07
N LEU A 13 -2.79 49.89 0.16
CA LEU A 13 -2.12 50.65 1.23
C LEU A 13 -0.80 49.92 1.52
N VAL A 14 0.29 50.48 1.02
CA VAL A 14 1.65 50.12 1.38
C VAL A 14 1.95 50.80 2.70
N VAL A 15 2.14 50.01 3.76
CA VAL A 15 2.77 50.50 4.99
C VAL A 15 4.15 49.86 5.06
N ALA A 16 5.16 50.66 4.78
CA ALA A 16 6.55 50.33 5.07
C ALA A 16 6.78 50.50 6.58
N ILE A 17 7.13 49.47 7.29
CA ILE A 17 7.75 49.53 8.61
C ILE A 17 9.18 49.05 8.47
N VAL A 18 10.09 50.01 8.59
CA VAL A 18 11.54 49.78 8.75
C VAL A 18 11.83 49.52 10.21
N GLY A 19 12.58 48.47 10.49
CA GLY A 19 13.45 48.41 11.66
C GLY A 19 13.04 47.48 12.78
N ALA A 20 13.72 46.39 12.87
CA ALA A 20 14.48 45.87 14.01
C ALA A 20 14.67 44.35 13.80
N GLY A 21 15.92 43.94 13.62
CA GLY A 21 16.30 42.53 13.55
C GLY A 21 15.93 41.79 14.83
N ILE A 22 15.08 40.83 14.67
CA ILE A 22 14.97 39.71 15.64
C ILE A 22 15.21 38.45 14.81
N SER A 23 16.37 37.85 15.02
CA SER A 23 16.69 36.47 14.61
C SER A 23 15.69 35.56 15.30
N LEU A 24 14.66 35.10 14.59
CA LEU A 24 13.86 33.97 14.99
C LEU A 24 14.56 32.70 14.50
N ALA A 25 15.53 32.25 15.25
CA ALA A 25 15.89 30.85 15.28
C ALA A 25 14.76 30.12 16.00
N GLY A 26 14.04 29.32 15.26
CA GLY A 26 12.92 28.54 15.78
C GLY A 26 11.95 28.16 14.67
N ALA A 27 12.45 27.54 13.59
CA ALA A 27 11.57 26.71 12.78
C ALA A 27 11.22 25.50 13.65
N SER A 28 10.07 25.59 14.31
CA SER A 28 9.45 24.41 14.92
C SER A 28 9.29 23.35 13.85
N ASP A 29 9.99 22.24 14.01
CA ASP A 29 9.77 21.00 13.28
C ASP A 29 8.28 20.65 13.39
N LEU A 30 7.53 20.94 12.33
CA LEU A 30 6.21 20.37 12.16
C LEU A 30 6.40 18.87 11.96
N PRO A 31 5.73 18.01 12.73
CA PRO A 31 5.83 16.57 12.54
C PRO A 31 5.27 16.22 11.16
N GLY A 32 6.11 15.61 10.32
CA GLY A 32 5.72 15.09 9.03
C GLY A 32 5.78 16.11 7.90
N GLN A 33 6.99 16.50 7.46
CA GLN A 33 7.15 17.04 6.12
C GLN A 33 6.74 15.93 5.13
N LEU A 34 5.62 16.14 4.45
CA LEU A 34 5.20 15.30 3.34
C LEU A 34 6.35 15.22 2.33
N SER A 35 6.80 14.00 2.05
CA SER A 35 7.95 13.76 1.18
C SER A 35 7.56 13.58 -0.29
N ALA A 36 6.36 14.04 -0.67
CA ALA A 36 5.93 14.03 -2.06
C ALA A 36 6.84 14.92 -2.91
N SER A 37 7.28 14.41 -4.07
CA SER A 37 7.98 15.24 -5.05
C SER A 37 7.01 16.18 -5.77
N ASP A 38 7.53 17.23 -6.41
CA ASP A 38 6.71 18.17 -7.19
C ASP A 38 5.89 17.44 -8.27
N GLY A 39 6.46 16.41 -8.90
CA GLY A 39 5.76 15.60 -9.89
C GLY A 39 4.64 14.75 -9.31
N MET A 40 4.84 14.12 -8.15
CA MET A 40 3.79 13.38 -7.44
C MET A 40 2.68 14.31 -6.98
N LEU A 41 3.03 15.46 -6.41
CA LEU A 41 2.06 16.44 -5.95
C LEU A 41 1.17 16.93 -7.10
N ALA A 42 1.77 17.25 -8.26
CA ALA A 42 1.03 17.66 -9.45
C ALA A 42 0.05 16.59 -9.94
N GLN A 43 0.44 15.32 -9.89
CA GLN A 43 -0.44 14.21 -10.26
C GLN A 43 -1.60 14.05 -9.27
N VAL A 44 -1.35 14.17 -7.97
CA VAL A 44 -2.41 14.10 -6.94
C VAL A 44 -3.38 15.27 -7.08
N MET A 45 -2.88 16.49 -7.34
CA MET A 45 -3.72 17.65 -7.64
C MET A 45 -4.65 17.39 -8.84
N ALA A 46 -4.10 16.85 -9.94
CA ALA A 46 -4.87 16.53 -11.14
C ALA A 46 -5.89 15.39 -10.89
N LEU A 47 -5.48 14.32 -10.20
CA LEU A 47 -6.31 13.15 -9.93
C LEU A 47 -7.55 13.50 -9.10
N HIS A 48 -7.40 14.40 -8.13
CA HIS A 48 -8.46 14.77 -7.20
C HIS A 48 -9.08 16.15 -7.46
N SER A 49 -8.65 16.83 -8.53
CA SER A 49 -9.09 18.19 -8.84
C SER A 49 -8.88 19.18 -7.68
N LEU A 50 -7.74 19.07 -7.00
CA LEU A 50 -7.38 19.89 -5.84
C LEU A 50 -6.35 20.96 -6.22
N ASP A 51 -6.35 22.05 -5.47
CA ASP A 51 -5.21 22.97 -5.44
C ASP A 51 -4.04 22.35 -4.63
N GLU A 52 -2.89 23.01 -4.65
CA GLU A 52 -1.68 22.53 -3.97
C GLU A 52 -1.91 22.32 -2.47
N ARG A 53 -2.58 23.24 -1.82
CA ARG A 53 -2.90 23.15 -0.39
C ARG A 53 -3.81 21.97 -0.10
N GLY A 54 -4.88 21.80 -0.86
CA GLY A 54 -5.82 20.70 -0.70
C GLY A 54 -5.14 19.34 -0.95
N ALA A 55 -4.21 19.27 -1.91
CA ALA A 55 -3.45 18.06 -2.17
C ALA A 55 -2.49 17.72 -1.01
N ILE A 56 -1.83 18.71 -0.42
CA ILE A 56 -0.95 18.53 0.74
C ILE A 56 -1.77 18.06 1.96
N GLU A 57 -2.91 18.71 2.24
CA GLU A 57 -3.81 18.35 3.35
C GLU A 57 -4.33 16.92 3.17
N ARG A 58 -4.73 16.54 1.95
CA ARG A 58 -5.15 15.17 1.62
C ARG A 58 -4.04 14.15 1.82
N LEU A 59 -2.84 14.39 1.30
CA LEU A 59 -1.71 13.50 1.45
C LEU A 59 -1.34 13.27 2.93
N ALA A 60 -1.41 14.32 3.75
CA ALA A 60 -1.20 14.19 5.19
C ALA A 60 -2.27 13.31 5.86
N ALA A 61 -3.54 13.48 5.47
CA ALA A 61 -4.63 12.64 5.96
C ALA A 61 -4.49 11.18 5.50
N GLU A 62 -4.10 10.95 4.24
CA GLU A 62 -3.85 9.60 3.70
C GLU A 62 -2.69 8.91 4.42
N GLU A 63 -1.61 9.65 4.74
CA GLU A 63 -0.48 9.11 5.52
C GLU A 63 -0.93 8.70 6.92
N ALA A 64 -1.65 9.58 7.62
CA ALA A 64 -2.19 9.27 8.95
C ALA A 64 -3.16 8.09 8.92
N ALA A 65 -4.02 8.01 7.90
CA ALA A 65 -4.95 6.90 7.71
C ALA A 65 -4.20 5.59 7.41
N THR A 66 -3.13 5.65 6.63
CA THR A 66 -2.28 4.49 6.31
C THR A 66 -1.61 3.95 7.57
N ASP A 67 -1.04 4.83 8.40
CA ASP A 67 -0.43 4.45 9.67
C ASP A 67 -1.45 3.80 10.62
N LEU A 68 -2.66 4.38 10.68
CA LEU A 68 -3.74 3.84 11.47
C LEU A 68 -4.24 2.49 10.94
N TYR A 69 -4.35 2.35 9.61
CA TYR A 69 -4.73 1.09 8.98
C TYR A 69 -3.81 -0.06 9.36
N HIS A 70 -2.49 0.18 9.36
CA HIS A 70 -1.53 -0.85 9.77
C HIS A 70 -1.65 -1.22 11.24
N ARG A 71 -1.88 -0.25 12.11
CA ARG A 71 -2.16 -0.53 13.52
C ARG A 71 -3.42 -1.38 13.68
N VAL A 72 -4.49 -1.04 12.97
CA VAL A 72 -5.75 -1.78 12.96
C VAL A 72 -5.56 -3.21 12.45
N GLN A 73 -4.77 -3.41 11.40
CA GLN A 73 -4.45 -4.75 10.86
C GLN A 73 -3.73 -5.63 11.89
N GLY A 74 -2.83 -5.06 12.70
CA GLY A 74 -2.17 -5.78 13.79
C GLY A 74 -3.08 -6.12 14.98
N MET A 75 -4.28 -5.56 15.03
CA MET A 75 -5.16 -5.62 16.20
C MET A 75 -6.10 -6.82 16.30
N ASN A 76 -6.06 -7.80 15.48
CA ASN A 76 -6.91 -9.00 15.57
C ASN A 76 -8.33 -8.72 16.10
N ILE A 77 -9.03 -7.74 15.51
CA ILE A 77 -10.30 -7.19 15.99
C ILE A 77 -11.44 -8.15 15.71
N PRO A 78 -12.21 -8.58 16.74
CA PRO A 78 -13.43 -9.34 16.53
C PRO A 78 -14.40 -8.60 15.60
N GLY A 79 -14.97 -9.33 14.63
CA GLY A 79 -15.92 -8.75 13.69
C GLY A 79 -15.33 -7.75 12.69
N TYR A 80 -14.00 -7.66 12.56
CA TYR A 80 -13.36 -6.84 11.54
C TYR A 80 -13.88 -7.20 10.14
N ALA A 81 -14.28 -6.19 9.36
CA ALA A 81 -14.88 -6.36 8.04
C ALA A 81 -14.16 -5.60 6.93
N GLY A 82 -12.95 -5.08 7.23
CA GLY A 82 -12.16 -4.29 6.32
C GLY A 82 -12.12 -2.80 6.67
N ALA A 83 -11.34 -2.04 5.92
CA ALA A 83 -11.22 -0.60 6.12
C ALA A 83 -10.96 0.13 4.79
N TRP A 84 -11.25 1.43 4.76
CA TRP A 84 -10.95 2.31 3.63
C TRP A 84 -10.74 3.75 4.09
N PHE A 85 -9.95 4.48 3.32
CA PHE A 85 -9.85 5.93 3.48
C PHE A 85 -11.05 6.59 2.81
N ASP A 86 -11.75 7.40 3.55
CA ASP A 86 -12.86 8.19 3.04
C ASP A 86 -12.40 9.62 2.75
N ALA A 87 -12.51 10.03 1.50
CA ALA A 87 -11.98 11.30 1.02
C ALA A 87 -12.74 12.52 1.57
N ASP A 88 -14.03 12.38 1.84
CA ASP A 88 -14.88 13.48 2.29
C ASP A 88 -14.63 13.78 3.77
N SER A 89 -14.56 12.75 4.59
CA SER A 89 -14.26 12.90 6.02
C SER A 89 -12.76 12.97 6.31
N GLN A 90 -11.90 12.62 5.34
CA GLN A 90 -10.45 12.48 5.47
C GLN A 90 -10.04 11.55 6.62
N LYS A 91 -10.79 10.46 6.83
CA LYS A 91 -10.56 9.48 7.89
C LYS A 91 -10.47 8.06 7.37
N LEU A 92 -9.80 7.21 8.14
CA LEU A 92 -9.90 5.77 7.97
C LEU A 92 -11.24 5.30 8.52
N HIS A 93 -12.10 4.79 7.66
CA HIS A 93 -13.31 4.06 8.04
C HIS A 93 -12.95 2.61 8.31
N VAL A 94 -13.43 2.06 9.42
CA VAL A 94 -13.21 0.66 9.81
C VAL A 94 -14.56 -0.03 9.96
N ALA A 95 -14.84 -0.94 9.04
CA ALA A 95 -16.07 -1.73 9.06
C ALA A 95 -15.99 -2.83 10.13
N LEU A 96 -17.05 -2.96 10.92
CA LEU A 96 -17.15 -3.90 12.02
C LEU A 96 -18.53 -4.57 12.02
N SER A 97 -18.58 -5.89 12.08
CA SER A 97 -19.82 -6.62 12.38
C SER A 97 -20.09 -6.72 13.89
N ASP A 98 -19.05 -6.55 14.71
CA ASP A 98 -19.13 -6.44 16.17
C ASP A 98 -18.55 -5.08 16.61
N MET A 99 -19.37 -4.24 17.23
CA MET A 99 -19.03 -2.88 17.64
C MET A 99 -18.32 -2.80 19.00
N ALA A 100 -17.96 -3.92 19.64
CA ALA A 100 -17.35 -3.93 20.98
C ALA A 100 -16.09 -3.05 21.10
N LEU A 101 -15.30 -2.91 20.01
CA LEU A 101 -14.09 -2.09 19.99
C LEU A 101 -14.25 -0.75 19.26
N ALA A 102 -15.46 -0.36 18.87
CA ALA A 102 -15.71 0.88 18.12
C ALA A 102 -15.23 2.14 18.84
N GLU A 103 -15.50 2.24 20.16
CA GLU A 103 -15.06 3.40 20.95
C GLU A 103 -13.53 3.49 21.01
N MET A 104 -12.84 2.38 21.14
CA MET A 104 -11.38 2.33 21.12
C MET A 104 -10.84 2.83 19.77
N LEU A 105 -11.39 2.30 18.67
CA LEU A 105 -11.00 2.71 17.33
C LEU A 105 -11.26 4.20 17.07
N SER A 106 -12.37 4.73 17.58
CA SER A 106 -12.66 6.17 17.52
C SER A 106 -11.62 7.01 18.25
N LYS A 107 -11.15 6.54 19.41
CA LYS A 107 -10.06 7.19 20.16
C LYS A 107 -8.73 7.17 19.40
N PHE A 108 -8.50 6.17 18.54
CA PHE A 108 -7.36 6.14 17.63
C PHE A 108 -7.51 7.02 16.38
N GLY A 109 -8.67 7.66 16.21
CA GLY A 109 -8.95 8.54 15.06
C GLY A 109 -9.62 7.83 13.87
N ALA A 110 -9.96 6.55 13.99
CA ALA A 110 -10.77 5.86 13.00
C ALA A 110 -12.24 6.30 13.06
N ALA A 111 -12.98 6.05 11.97
CA ALA A 111 -14.43 6.14 11.92
C ALA A 111 -15.01 4.70 11.84
N PRO A 112 -15.43 4.09 12.96
CA PRO A 112 -16.05 2.77 12.96
C PRO A 112 -17.39 2.80 12.21
N VAL A 113 -17.62 1.80 11.35
CA VAL A 113 -18.85 1.63 10.57
C VAL A 113 -19.44 0.27 10.87
N GLN A 114 -20.68 0.23 11.36
CA GLN A 114 -21.36 -1.03 11.59
C GLN A 114 -21.80 -1.66 10.27
N VAL A 115 -21.49 -2.94 10.09
CA VAL A 115 -21.85 -3.71 8.90
C VAL A 115 -22.43 -5.08 9.29
N ALA A 116 -22.94 -5.82 8.32
CA ALA A 116 -23.62 -7.10 8.59
C ALA A 116 -22.64 -8.27 8.76
N TRP A 117 -21.55 -8.29 7.97
CA TRP A 117 -20.68 -9.45 7.82
C TRP A 117 -19.25 -9.10 8.18
N SER A 118 -18.56 -10.00 8.89
CA SER A 118 -17.11 -9.90 9.11
C SER A 118 -16.33 -10.19 7.81
N LEU A 119 -15.09 -9.71 7.75
CA LEU A 119 -14.17 -10.01 6.63
C LEU A 119 -13.99 -11.54 6.47
N ALA A 120 -13.82 -12.26 7.57
CA ALA A 120 -13.62 -13.70 7.54
C ALA A 120 -14.81 -14.47 6.93
N GLU A 121 -16.04 -14.01 7.17
CA GLU A 121 -17.25 -14.58 6.55
C GLU A 121 -17.29 -14.29 5.06
N LEU A 122 -17.00 -13.04 4.66
CA LEU A 122 -16.99 -12.66 3.25
C LEU A 122 -15.83 -13.33 2.48
N GLU A 123 -14.65 -13.42 3.05
CA GLU A 123 -13.53 -14.18 2.49
C GLU A 123 -13.83 -15.68 2.38
N GLY A 124 -14.63 -16.23 3.31
CA GLY A 124 -15.14 -17.60 3.21
C GLY A 124 -15.97 -17.79 1.93
N VAL A 125 -16.88 -16.86 1.66
CA VAL A 125 -17.68 -16.85 0.42
C VAL A 125 -16.80 -16.62 -0.81
N GLN A 126 -15.86 -15.69 -0.73
CA GLN A 126 -14.90 -15.44 -1.81
C GLN A 126 -14.09 -16.71 -2.15
N ARG A 127 -13.53 -17.40 -1.16
CA ARG A 127 -12.79 -18.65 -1.36
C ARG A 127 -13.66 -19.75 -1.96
N MET A 128 -14.88 -19.91 -1.50
CA MET A 128 -15.82 -20.89 -2.05
C MET A 128 -16.11 -20.63 -3.54
N ILE A 129 -16.34 -19.35 -3.91
CA ILE A 129 -16.56 -18.98 -5.30
C ILE A 129 -15.29 -19.20 -6.13
N GLY A 130 -14.14 -18.70 -5.67
CA GLY A 130 -12.86 -18.80 -6.37
C GLY A 130 -12.31 -20.23 -6.45
N GLY A 131 -12.62 -21.08 -5.47
CA GLY A 131 -12.26 -22.50 -5.44
C GLY A 131 -13.10 -23.39 -6.38
N GLY A 132 -14.11 -22.81 -7.03
CA GLY A 132 -14.97 -23.53 -7.97
C GLY A 132 -16.09 -24.34 -7.32
N GLU A 133 -16.26 -24.32 -6.00
CA GLU A 133 -17.35 -25.01 -5.29
C GLU A 133 -18.73 -24.48 -5.69
N SER A 134 -18.81 -23.25 -6.15
CA SER A 134 -20.01 -22.64 -6.72
C SER A 134 -20.35 -23.10 -8.14
N GLY A 135 -19.48 -23.92 -8.75
CA GLY A 135 -19.56 -24.32 -10.16
C GLY A 135 -19.20 -23.20 -11.15
N LEU A 136 -18.72 -22.05 -10.64
CA LEU A 136 -18.21 -20.95 -11.48
C LEU A 136 -16.75 -21.20 -11.82
N GLY A 137 -16.38 -20.90 -13.06
CA GLY A 137 -15.02 -21.12 -13.55
C GLY A 137 -14.43 -19.92 -14.28
N PRO A 138 -13.16 -20.05 -14.74
CA PRO A 138 -12.46 -18.96 -15.44
C PRO A 138 -13.16 -18.44 -16.71
N ALA A 139 -14.03 -19.26 -17.31
CA ALA A 139 -14.81 -18.86 -18.48
C ALA A 139 -15.89 -17.81 -18.14
N GLU A 140 -16.31 -17.74 -16.89
CA GLU A 140 -17.41 -16.89 -16.44
C GLU A 140 -16.94 -15.74 -15.55
N LEU A 141 -15.93 -16.03 -14.69
CA LEU A 141 -15.40 -15.06 -13.74
C LEU A 141 -14.32 -14.18 -14.38
N ARG A 142 -14.35 -12.89 -14.01
CA ARG A 142 -13.34 -11.90 -14.39
C ARG A 142 -12.63 -11.33 -13.18
N LYS A 143 -13.36 -11.02 -12.11
CA LYS A 143 -12.85 -10.41 -10.89
C LYS A 143 -13.58 -10.96 -9.67
N LEU A 144 -12.86 -11.06 -8.55
CA LEU A 144 -13.42 -11.52 -7.29
C LEU A 144 -12.65 -10.88 -6.14
N TYR A 145 -13.35 -10.13 -5.29
CA TYR A 145 -12.76 -9.51 -4.11
C TYR A 145 -13.84 -9.11 -3.10
N VAL A 146 -13.46 -8.92 -1.84
CA VAL A 146 -14.34 -8.32 -0.83
C VAL A 146 -14.23 -6.80 -0.93
N ASP A 147 -15.37 -6.12 -1.09
CA ASP A 147 -15.44 -4.66 -0.97
C ASP A 147 -15.92 -4.29 0.45
N PRO A 148 -15.07 -3.72 1.31
CA PRO A 148 -15.46 -3.36 2.66
C PRO A 148 -16.49 -2.21 2.71
N ARG A 149 -16.59 -1.39 1.65
CA ARG A 149 -17.53 -0.25 1.58
C ARG A 149 -18.97 -0.71 1.41
N THR A 150 -19.18 -1.75 0.61
CA THR A 150 -20.49 -2.37 0.41
C THR A 150 -20.74 -3.53 1.35
N ASN A 151 -19.70 -4.00 2.05
CA ASN A 151 -19.68 -5.19 2.89
C ASN A 151 -20.17 -6.43 2.13
N ARG A 152 -19.63 -6.60 0.90
CA ARG A 152 -20.00 -7.68 -0.01
C ARG A 152 -18.81 -8.25 -0.76
N VAL A 153 -18.96 -9.46 -1.26
CA VAL A 153 -18.05 -10.03 -2.25
C VAL A 153 -18.46 -9.52 -3.63
N PHE A 154 -17.60 -8.73 -4.25
CA PHE A 154 -17.75 -8.32 -5.64
C PHE A 154 -17.45 -9.52 -6.55
N VAL A 155 -18.40 -9.88 -7.41
CA VAL A 155 -18.29 -10.96 -8.38
C VAL A 155 -18.39 -10.36 -9.79
N GLY A 156 -17.26 -10.11 -10.40
CA GLY A 156 -17.17 -9.61 -11.77
C GLY A 156 -17.28 -10.77 -12.76
N VAL A 157 -18.22 -10.71 -13.69
CA VAL A 157 -18.49 -11.76 -14.66
C VAL A 157 -18.39 -11.28 -16.11
N VAL A 158 -18.29 -12.21 -17.03
CA VAL A 158 -18.34 -11.94 -18.47
C VAL A 158 -19.67 -11.27 -18.81
N PRO A 159 -19.70 -10.29 -19.75
CA PRO A 159 -20.94 -9.67 -20.21
C PRO A 159 -21.99 -10.70 -20.65
N GLY A 160 -23.23 -10.48 -20.24
CA GLY A 160 -24.38 -11.38 -20.49
C GLY A 160 -24.51 -12.56 -19.51
N GLN A 161 -23.65 -12.64 -18.47
CA GLN A 161 -23.69 -13.74 -17.50
C GLN A 161 -24.21 -13.35 -16.11
N ALA A 162 -24.48 -12.07 -15.85
CA ALA A 162 -24.80 -11.59 -14.50
C ALA A 162 -26.03 -12.28 -13.90
N ASP A 163 -27.12 -12.42 -14.64
CA ASP A 163 -28.36 -13.05 -14.16
C ASP A 163 -28.16 -14.55 -13.86
N ALA A 164 -27.46 -15.27 -14.74
CA ALA A 164 -27.21 -16.70 -14.58
C ALA A 164 -26.31 -16.96 -13.36
N VAL A 165 -25.29 -16.14 -13.16
CA VAL A 165 -24.38 -16.23 -12.00
C VAL A 165 -25.10 -15.83 -10.73
N SER A 166 -25.89 -14.75 -10.73
CA SER A 166 -26.70 -14.35 -9.58
C SER A 166 -27.67 -15.45 -9.15
N ALA A 167 -28.30 -16.13 -10.08
CA ALA A 167 -29.18 -17.26 -9.77
C ALA A 167 -28.44 -18.41 -9.08
N ARG A 168 -27.23 -18.74 -9.53
CA ARG A 168 -26.38 -19.77 -8.90
C ARG A 168 -25.86 -19.36 -7.51
N LEU A 169 -25.63 -18.08 -7.31
CA LEU A 169 -25.17 -17.53 -6.03
C LEU A 169 -26.33 -17.09 -5.12
N SER A 170 -27.57 -17.45 -5.42
CA SER A 170 -28.78 -17.01 -4.68
C SER A 170 -28.73 -17.33 -3.18
N ALA A 171 -28.08 -18.43 -2.77
CA ALA A 171 -27.86 -18.75 -1.37
C ALA A 171 -26.95 -17.75 -0.62
N TYR A 172 -26.25 -16.90 -1.33
CA TYR A 172 -25.32 -15.88 -0.82
C TYR A 172 -25.72 -14.47 -1.30
N ALA A 173 -26.94 -14.28 -1.75
CA ALA A 173 -27.41 -13.02 -2.34
C ALA A 173 -27.25 -11.81 -1.41
N ASP A 174 -27.26 -12.04 -0.10
CA ASP A 174 -27.01 -11.05 0.95
C ASP A 174 -25.51 -10.73 1.18
N LYS A 175 -24.60 -11.53 0.61
CA LYS A 175 -23.13 -11.41 0.75
C LYS A 175 -22.40 -11.14 -0.54
N VAL A 176 -23.06 -11.21 -1.71
CA VAL A 176 -22.43 -11.02 -3.01
C VAL A 176 -23.07 -9.88 -3.79
N GLU A 177 -22.29 -9.25 -4.65
CA GLU A 177 -22.73 -8.36 -5.70
C GLU A 177 -22.17 -8.84 -7.03
N VAL A 178 -23.05 -9.16 -8.00
CA VAL A 178 -22.65 -9.66 -9.32
C VAL A 178 -22.70 -8.51 -10.33
N HIS A 179 -21.58 -8.27 -11.02
CA HIS A 179 -21.44 -7.20 -11.99
C HIS A 179 -20.85 -7.72 -13.30
N GLU A 180 -21.28 -7.19 -14.42
CA GLU A 180 -20.63 -7.45 -15.69
C GLU A 180 -19.36 -6.64 -15.82
N VAL A 181 -18.27 -7.29 -16.19
CA VAL A 181 -16.97 -6.68 -16.41
C VAL A 181 -16.56 -6.88 -17.86
N PRO A 182 -16.66 -5.83 -18.70
CA PRO A 182 -16.41 -5.95 -20.14
C PRO A 182 -14.94 -6.22 -20.48
N HIS A 183 -14.01 -5.82 -19.60
CA HIS A 183 -12.59 -5.90 -19.88
C HIS A 183 -11.93 -7.06 -19.15
N THR A 184 -11.04 -7.76 -19.84
CA THR A 184 -10.14 -8.76 -19.25
C THR A 184 -8.87 -8.05 -18.82
N VAL A 185 -8.27 -8.45 -17.69
CA VAL A 185 -6.90 -8.04 -17.36
C VAL A 185 -5.97 -8.71 -18.36
N THR A 186 -5.19 -7.92 -19.06
CA THR A 186 -4.17 -8.40 -19.98
C THR A 186 -2.82 -8.30 -19.29
N LEU A 187 -2.08 -9.41 -19.23
CA LEU A 187 -0.67 -9.37 -18.84
C LEU A 187 0.09 -8.62 -19.91
N THR A 188 0.78 -7.55 -19.52
CA THR A 188 1.69 -6.87 -20.42
C THR A 188 2.97 -7.70 -20.57
N ALA A 189 3.45 -7.83 -21.82
CA ALA A 189 4.61 -8.69 -22.13
C ALA A 189 5.95 -8.11 -21.65
N ASP A 190 5.98 -6.90 -21.23
CA ASP A 190 7.19 -6.09 -20.99
C ASP A 190 7.31 -5.63 -19.54
N ILE A 191 8.49 -5.65 -18.92
CA ILE A 191 8.70 -5.45 -17.49
C ILE A 191 9.69 -4.36 -17.18
N ARG A 192 9.46 -3.63 -16.04
CA ARG A 192 10.35 -2.56 -15.55
C ARG A 192 10.17 -2.22 -14.08
N ALA A 193 11.18 -2.09 -13.35
CA ALA A 193 11.29 -1.39 -12.09
C ALA A 193 11.99 -0.08 -12.30
N GLY A 194 11.88 0.92 -11.56
CA GLY A 194 12.52 2.18 -11.79
C GLY A 194 13.65 2.15 -12.83
N ASP A 195 14.56 1.21 -12.81
CA ASP A 195 15.51 0.93 -13.89
C ASP A 195 15.04 -0.22 -14.79
N GLY A 196 15.11 -0.07 -16.08
CA GLY A 196 14.68 -1.08 -17.03
C GLY A 196 15.61 -2.27 -17.14
N THR A 197 15.05 -3.44 -17.45
CA THR A 197 15.79 -4.64 -17.82
C THR A 197 15.20 -5.29 -19.07
N ARG A 198 15.88 -6.27 -19.63
CA ARG A 198 15.41 -7.11 -20.73
C ARG A 198 15.65 -8.58 -20.39
N ASN A 199 14.68 -9.42 -20.68
CA ASN A 199 14.81 -10.87 -20.53
C ASN A 199 15.55 -11.46 -21.73
N LYS A 200 16.88 -11.52 -21.63
CA LYS A 200 17.77 -11.95 -22.72
C LYS A 200 17.59 -13.40 -23.11
N THR A 201 17.29 -14.26 -22.15
CA THR A 201 17.04 -15.68 -22.42
C THR A 201 15.79 -15.85 -23.28
N TRP A 202 14.71 -15.18 -22.92
CA TRP A 202 13.46 -15.21 -23.66
C TRP A 202 13.64 -14.66 -25.08
N GLU A 203 14.34 -13.53 -25.22
CA GLU A 203 14.68 -12.94 -26.53
C GLU A 203 15.44 -13.88 -27.45
N THR A 204 16.38 -14.64 -26.88
CA THR A 204 17.18 -15.61 -27.65
C THR A 204 16.34 -16.79 -28.11
N LEU A 205 15.36 -17.22 -27.33
CA LEU A 205 14.52 -18.37 -27.66
C LEU A 205 13.38 -18.02 -28.64
N HIS A 206 12.83 -16.81 -28.54
CA HIS A 206 11.59 -16.45 -29.23
C HIS A 206 11.75 -15.30 -30.21
N GLY A 207 12.90 -14.60 -30.19
CA GLY A 207 13.10 -13.36 -30.95
C GLY A 207 12.42 -12.15 -30.34
N GLY A 208 12.69 -10.95 -30.89
CA GLY A 208 12.11 -9.70 -30.39
C GLY A 208 12.84 -9.14 -29.17
N ILE A 209 12.26 -8.11 -28.57
CA ILE A 209 12.73 -7.47 -27.33
C ILE A 209 11.73 -7.75 -26.24
N TRP A 210 12.20 -8.23 -25.08
CA TRP A 210 11.37 -8.56 -23.92
C TRP A 210 11.82 -7.72 -22.72
N PRO A 211 11.41 -6.44 -22.66
CA PRO A 211 11.84 -5.56 -21.60
C PRO A 211 11.13 -5.89 -20.28
N CYS A 212 11.85 -5.70 -19.19
CA CYS A 212 11.41 -5.96 -17.83
C CYS A 212 11.87 -4.85 -16.91
N THR A 213 11.10 -4.60 -15.88
CA THR A 213 11.34 -3.53 -14.91
C THR A 213 11.59 -4.07 -13.50
N ILE A 214 12.64 -3.61 -12.81
CA ILE A 214 12.97 -3.96 -11.41
C ILE A 214 11.92 -3.39 -10.44
N GLY A 215 11.27 -4.18 -9.61
CA GLY A 215 10.22 -3.72 -8.71
C GLY A 215 10.72 -3.17 -7.40
N ALA A 216 11.63 -3.89 -6.76
CA ALA A 216 12.25 -3.47 -5.52
C ALA A 216 13.62 -4.10 -5.35
N SER A 217 14.56 -3.36 -4.79
CA SER A 217 15.86 -3.90 -4.39
C SER A 217 15.74 -4.68 -3.08
N VAL A 218 16.34 -5.86 -3.04
CA VAL A 218 16.53 -6.70 -1.87
C VAL A 218 18.01 -7.00 -1.67
N GLU A 219 18.40 -7.56 -0.51
CA GLU A 219 19.82 -7.77 -0.19
C GLU A 219 20.56 -8.59 -1.26
N ASN A 220 19.91 -9.60 -1.81
CA ASN A 220 20.53 -10.52 -2.78
C ASN A 220 20.09 -10.27 -4.24
N GLY A 221 19.49 -9.10 -4.55
CA GLY A 221 19.04 -8.79 -5.91
C GLY A 221 17.80 -7.91 -5.96
N PHE A 222 16.75 -8.36 -6.64
CA PHE A 222 15.53 -7.58 -6.78
C PHE A 222 14.30 -8.44 -7.05
N TYR A 223 13.13 -7.90 -6.71
CA TYR A 223 11.83 -8.42 -7.10
C TYR A 223 11.37 -7.83 -8.43
N THR A 224 10.62 -8.62 -9.17
CA THR A 224 9.91 -8.22 -10.39
C THR A 224 8.64 -9.06 -10.52
N ALA A 225 7.81 -8.83 -11.56
CA ALA A 225 6.64 -9.65 -11.80
C ALA A 225 7.02 -11.05 -12.31
N GLY A 226 6.22 -12.04 -11.95
CA GLY A 226 6.48 -13.45 -12.33
C GLY A 226 6.41 -13.66 -13.83
N HIS A 227 5.37 -13.11 -14.49
CA HIS A 227 5.16 -13.31 -15.94
C HIS A 227 6.29 -12.77 -16.82
N CYS A 228 7.26 -12.11 -16.25
CA CYS A 228 8.37 -11.53 -16.95
C CYS A 228 9.57 -12.46 -17.10
N VAL A 229 9.67 -13.42 -16.24
CA VAL A 229 10.86 -14.27 -16.16
C VAL A 229 10.46 -15.67 -15.73
N ASP A 230 11.04 -16.65 -16.39
CA ASP A 230 11.10 -18.02 -15.88
C ASP A 230 12.35 -18.18 -15.02
N ALA A 231 12.33 -19.11 -14.08
CA ALA A 231 13.53 -19.48 -13.33
C ALA A 231 14.68 -19.86 -14.29
N GLY A 232 15.86 -19.30 -14.04
CA GLY A 232 17.04 -19.47 -14.89
C GLY A 232 17.23 -18.39 -15.97
N ASN A 233 16.22 -17.56 -16.26
CA ASN A 233 16.34 -16.51 -17.27
C ASN A 233 17.39 -15.46 -16.86
N VAL A 234 18.17 -15.02 -17.83
CA VAL A 234 19.16 -13.95 -17.69
C VAL A 234 18.55 -12.63 -18.09
N LEU A 235 18.63 -11.65 -17.19
CA LEU A 235 18.20 -10.29 -17.45
C LEU A 235 19.40 -9.38 -17.70
N THR A 236 19.24 -8.49 -18.68
CA THR A 236 20.25 -7.50 -19.06
C THR A 236 19.73 -6.09 -18.88
N THR A 237 20.61 -5.11 -18.97
CA THR A 237 20.24 -3.68 -19.10
C THR A 237 19.33 -3.46 -20.32
N PRO A 238 18.61 -2.33 -20.42
CA PRO A 238 17.77 -2.02 -21.58
C PRO A 238 18.52 -2.06 -22.93
N ALA A 239 19.82 -1.78 -22.92
CA ALA A 239 20.66 -1.92 -24.11
C ALA A 239 20.91 -3.38 -24.54
N GLY A 240 20.59 -4.34 -23.69
CA GLY A 240 20.79 -5.79 -23.97
C GLY A 240 22.24 -6.27 -23.88
N THR A 241 23.14 -5.46 -23.36
CA THR A 241 24.60 -5.69 -23.41
C THR A 241 25.22 -6.15 -22.09
N THR A 242 24.64 -5.74 -20.95
CA THR A 242 25.21 -6.01 -19.63
C THR A 242 24.23 -6.84 -18.79
N THR A 243 24.67 -7.98 -18.26
CA THR A 243 23.86 -8.80 -17.37
C THR A 243 23.61 -8.09 -16.06
N VAL A 244 22.33 -7.94 -15.69
CA VAL A 244 21.86 -7.37 -14.43
C VAL A 244 21.64 -8.43 -13.38
N GLY A 245 21.17 -9.60 -13.80
CA GLY A 245 20.90 -10.71 -12.89
C GLY A 245 20.35 -11.94 -13.59
N GLN A 246 20.09 -12.96 -12.77
CA GLN A 246 19.45 -14.18 -13.21
C GLN A 246 18.25 -14.49 -12.31
N ALA A 247 17.11 -14.76 -12.92
CA ALA A 247 15.91 -15.18 -12.21
C ALA A 247 16.17 -16.51 -11.52
N GLN A 248 16.00 -16.55 -10.21
CA GLN A 248 16.20 -17.77 -9.44
C GLN A 248 14.88 -18.48 -9.18
N LEU A 249 13.86 -17.70 -8.91
CA LEU A 249 12.52 -18.18 -8.59
C LEU A 249 11.49 -17.30 -9.32
N SER A 250 10.50 -17.95 -9.89
CA SER A 250 9.33 -17.32 -10.47
C SER A 250 8.12 -18.20 -10.24
N ALA A 251 6.99 -17.60 -9.96
CA ALA A 251 5.70 -18.28 -9.94
C ALA A 251 5.15 -18.53 -11.35
N TYR A 252 5.83 -18.02 -12.36
CA TYR A 252 5.46 -18.15 -13.78
C TYR A 252 6.49 -19.02 -14.54
N PRO A 253 6.12 -19.85 -15.53
CA PRO A 253 4.73 -20.17 -15.92
C PRO A 253 3.98 -20.88 -14.78
N PRO A 254 2.65 -20.71 -14.70
CA PRO A 254 1.89 -21.22 -13.57
C PRO A 254 1.95 -22.74 -13.49
N ALA A 255 2.45 -23.25 -12.36
CA ALA A 255 2.44 -24.67 -12.03
C ALA A 255 1.10 -25.13 -11.42
N SER A 256 0.23 -24.17 -11.09
CA SER A 256 -1.10 -24.38 -10.51
C SER A 256 -2.14 -23.48 -11.18
N SER A 257 -3.41 -23.74 -10.94
CA SER A 257 -4.52 -22.90 -11.41
C SER A 257 -4.61 -21.54 -10.72
N THR A 258 -3.84 -21.33 -9.65
CA THR A 258 -3.84 -20.10 -8.84
C THR A 258 -2.40 -19.73 -8.48
N ILE A 259 -1.99 -18.52 -8.77
CA ILE A 259 -0.63 -18.02 -8.50
C ILE A 259 -0.65 -16.57 -8.01
N HIS A 260 0.45 -16.16 -7.34
CA HIS A 260 0.86 -14.76 -7.25
C HIS A 260 1.83 -14.45 -8.40
N ASP A 261 1.72 -13.29 -8.99
CA ASP A 261 2.59 -12.89 -10.10
C ASP A 261 3.91 -12.30 -9.57
N VAL A 262 4.74 -13.17 -9.02
CA VAL A 262 5.96 -12.81 -8.28
C VAL A 262 7.20 -13.52 -8.83
N ALA A 263 8.32 -12.81 -8.86
CA ALA A 263 9.63 -13.38 -9.15
C ALA A 263 10.74 -12.71 -8.35
N TRP A 264 11.80 -13.47 -8.10
CA TRP A 264 13.05 -13.01 -7.53
C TRP A 264 14.22 -13.25 -8.49
N VAL A 265 14.98 -12.18 -8.71
CA VAL A 265 16.18 -12.17 -9.56
C VAL A 265 17.39 -11.91 -8.67
N LYS A 266 18.35 -12.85 -8.70
CA LYS A 266 19.65 -12.66 -8.04
C LYS A 266 20.50 -11.70 -8.87
N GLY A 267 21.04 -10.66 -8.21
CA GLY A 267 21.95 -9.70 -8.86
C GLY A 267 23.23 -10.36 -9.37
N ALA A 268 23.68 -9.96 -10.54
CA ALA A 268 24.95 -10.42 -11.11
C ALA A 268 26.14 -9.83 -10.35
N THR A 269 27.31 -10.47 -10.47
CA THR A 269 28.58 -9.94 -9.91
C THR A 269 28.83 -8.53 -10.45
N GLY A 270 29.13 -7.61 -9.54
CA GLY A 270 29.32 -6.18 -9.86
C GLY A 270 28.03 -5.36 -9.82
N TRP A 271 26.89 -6.00 -9.68
CA TRP A 271 25.62 -5.36 -9.44
C TRP A 271 25.38 -5.15 -7.94
N THR A 272 25.04 -3.94 -7.57
CA THR A 272 24.78 -3.60 -6.16
C THR A 272 23.36 -3.07 -6.00
N PRO A 273 22.46 -3.82 -5.38
CA PRO A 273 21.13 -3.32 -5.06
C PRO A 273 21.19 -2.06 -4.19
N LYS A 274 20.32 -1.09 -4.45
CA LYS A 274 20.25 0.16 -3.70
C LYS A 274 18.82 0.42 -3.23
N PRO A 275 18.60 1.02 -2.06
CA PRO A 275 17.28 1.37 -1.54
C PRO A 275 16.74 2.64 -2.25
N LYS A 276 16.68 2.61 -3.56
CA LYS A 276 16.29 3.73 -4.41
C LYS A 276 15.37 3.28 -5.51
N VAL A 277 14.53 4.20 -5.96
CA VAL A 277 13.69 4.05 -7.14
C VAL A 277 14.04 5.14 -8.13
N ASN A 278 14.18 4.78 -9.40
CA ASN A 278 14.23 5.74 -10.48
C ASN A 278 12.83 6.34 -10.65
N GLY A 279 12.65 7.57 -10.21
CA GLY A 279 11.40 8.30 -10.27
C GLY A 279 11.20 9.04 -11.58
N TYR A 280 12.09 8.89 -12.56
CA TYR A 280 12.04 9.61 -13.84
C TYR A 280 11.95 11.12 -13.64
N SER A 281 10.79 11.74 -13.89
CA SER A 281 10.60 13.18 -13.66
C SER A 281 10.74 13.58 -12.18
N ASP A 282 10.51 12.64 -11.25
CA ASP A 282 10.71 12.85 -9.82
C ASP A 282 12.17 12.65 -9.36
N GLY A 283 13.07 12.34 -10.29
CA GLY A 283 14.47 12.06 -9.97
C GLY A 283 14.65 10.76 -9.19
N ILE A 284 15.66 10.69 -8.34
CA ILE A 284 15.94 9.49 -7.53
C ILE A 284 15.19 9.57 -6.19
N ILE A 285 14.30 8.61 -5.98
CA ILE A 285 13.52 8.49 -4.76
C ILE A 285 14.22 7.52 -3.79
N SER A 286 14.40 7.93 -2.54
CA SER A 286 14.88 7.04 -1.47
C SER A 286 13.71 6.26 -0.88
N VAL A 287 13.87 4.95 -0.72
CA VAL A 287 12.86 4.07 -0.10
C VAL A 287 12.91 4.26 1.41
N PRO A 288 11.87 4.81 2.05
CA PRO A 288 11.85 4.98 3.50
C PRO A 288 11.79 3.63 4.22
N ALA A 289 12.27 3.57 5.46
CA ALA A 289 12.19 2.36 6.28
C ALA A 289 10.76 2.08 6.76
N LYS A 290 9.95 3.12 6.88
CA LYS A 290 8.57 3.02 7.33
C LYS A 290 7.79 2.12 6.38
N TRP A 291 7.23 1.04 6.91
CA TRP A 291 6.38 0.07 6.20
C TRP A 291 6.97 -0.55 4.92
N ALA A 292 8.29 -0.51 4.78
CA ALA A 292 8.95 -1.02 3.59
C ALA A 292 8.58 -2.50 3.35
N GLY A 293 7.72 -2.72 2.39
CA GLY A 293 7.37 -4.05 1.85
C GLY A 293 6.32 -4.85 2.61
N THR A 294 5.80 -4.41 3.75
CA THR A 294 4.92 -5.25 4.56
C THR A 294 3.48 -4.74 4.67
N ALA A 295 3.19 -3.52 4.22
CA ALA A 295 1.90 -2.95 4.49
C ALA A 295 1.28 -2.35 3.24
N THR A 296 0.16 -2.92 2.82
CA THR A 296 -0.63 -2.42 1.69
C THR A 296 -1.40 -1.17 2.10
N ALA A 297 -1.36 -0.13 1.27
CA ALA A 297 -2.17 1.07 1.45
C ALA A 297 -3.67 0.71 1.41
N PRO A 298 -4.51 1.28 2.28
CA PRO A 298 -5.94 0.99 2.28
C PRO A 298 -6.64 1.55 1.03
N ILE A 299 -7.83 1.05 0.77
CA ILE A 299 -8.72 1.57 -0.28
C ILE A 299 -8.93 3.07 -0.08
N GLY A 300 -8.86 3.85 -1.15
CA GLY A 300 -8.99 5.30 -1.16
C GLY A 300 -7.67 6.07 -1.11
N VAL A 301 -6.54 5.42 -0.82
CA VAL A 301 -5.23 6.07 -0.78
C VAL A 301 -4.63 6.22 -2.18
N SER A 302 -3.97 7.34 -2.43
CA SER A 302 -3.25 7.61 -3.68
C SER A 302 -1.92 6.86 -3.72
N VAL A 303 -1.69 6.16 -4.83
CA VAL A 303 -0.46 5.43 -5.12
C VAL A 303 0.06 5.80 -6.50
N CYS A 304 1.38 5.83 -6.65
CA CYS A 304 2.03 6.21 -7.90
C CYS A 304 2.97 5.11 -8.37
N ARG A 305 2.97 4.87 -9.66
CA ARG A 305 3.77 3.88 -10.36
C ARG A 305 4.91 4.54 -11.14
N TYR A 306 6.00 3.80 -11.29
CA TYR A 306 7.14 4.16 -12.12
C TYR A 306 7.52 2.98 -13.02
N GLY A 307 7.78 3.25 -14.28
CA GLY A 307 8.11 2.21 -15.25
C GLY A 307 8.87 2.72 -16.46
N GLN A 308 9.65 1.84 -17.12
CA GLN A 308 10.60 2.21 -18.17
C GLN A 308 9.91 2.76 -19.42
N THR A 309 8.73 2.26 -19.85
CA THR A 309 8.09 2.70 -21.09
C THR A 309 7.39 4.04 -20.91
N SER A 310 6.58 4.16 -19.88
CA SER A 310 5.82 5.39 -19.65
C SER A 310 6.50 6.36 -18.70
N GLY A 311 7.60 5.97 -18.04
CA GLY A 311 8.25 6.81 -17.04
C GLY A 311 7.47 6.85 -15.72
N GLY A 312 7.26 8.02 -15.18
CA GLY A 312 6.48 8.27 -13.97
C GLY A 312 6.67 9.70 -13.46
N PRO A 313 5.90 10.09 -12.42
CA PRO A 313 4.89 9.30 -11.72
C PRO A 313 3.59 9.13 -12.52
N HIS A 314 2.98 7.96 -12.44
CA HIS A 314 1.62 7.73 -12.89
C HIS A 314 0.78 7.31 -11.71
N CYS A 315 -0.07 8.20 -11.21
CA CYS A 315 -0.80 8.02 -9.97
C CYS A 315 -2.24 7.56 -10.19
N GLY A 316 -2.75 6.84 -9.21
CA GLY A 316 -4.13 6.39 -9.13
C GLY A 316 -4.56 6.20 -7.67
N VAL A 317 -5.77 5.72 -7.47
CA VAL A 317 -6.35 5.48 -6.14
C VAL A 317 -6.55 3.99 -5.95
N VAL A 318 -6.11 3.43 -4.82
CA VAL A 318 -6.40 2.04 -4.45
C VAL A 318 -7.92 1.85 -4.41
N ASN A 319 -8.43 0.98 -5.27
CA ASN A 319 -9.87 0.77 -5.46
C ASN A 319 -10.35 -0.52 -4.80
N ALA A 320 -9.54 -1.59 -4.86
CA ALA A 320 -9.84 -2.85 -4.21
C ALA A 320 -8.55 -3.59 -3.85
N LEU A 321 -8.60 -4.39 -2.79
CA LEU A 321 -7.54 -5.27 -2.32
C LEU A 321 -7.93 -6.73 -2.52
N ASN A 322 -6.93 -7.63 -2.52
CA ASN A 322 -7.13 -9.08 -2.62
C ASN A 322 -7.98 -9.47 -3.85
N VAL A 323 -7.72 -8.80 -4.97
CA VAL A 323 -8.44 -9.05 -6.23
C VAL A 323 -7.88 -10.28 -6.91
N SER A 324 -8.76 -11.16 -7.34
CA SER A 324 -8.41 -12.28 -8.22
C SER A 324 -8.88 -12.01 -9.64
N SER A 325 -8.05 -12.34 -10.63
CA SER A 325 -8.40 -12.25 -12.04
C SER A 325 -7.92 -13.49 -12.81
N TRP A 326 -8.69 -13.91 -13.80
CA TRP A 326 -8.42 -15.12 -14.58
C TRP A 326 -7.73 -14.79 -15.90
N PHE A 327 -6.70 -15.56 -16.20
CA PHE A 327 -5.88 -15.48 -17.42
C PHE A 327 -5.90 -16.84 -18.11
N GLY A 328 -6.93 -17.08 -18.90
CA GLY A 328 -7.10 -18.38 -19.54
C GLY A 328 -7.33 -19.51 -18.54
N THR A 329 -6.34 -20.36 -18.30
CA THR A 329 -6.45 -21.56 -17.44
C THR A 329 -6.02 -21.35 -15.99
N TYR A 330 -5.49 -20.19 -15.63
CA TYR A 330 -5.04 -19.88 -14.28
C TYR A 330 -5.56 -18.51 -13.79
N SER A 331 -5.51 -18.29 -12.49
CA SER A 331 -5.83 -17.00 -11.87
C SER A 331 -4.62 -16.42 -11.16
N ILE A 332 -4.48 -15.10 -11.22
CA ILE A 332 -3.60 -14.34 -10.33
C ILE A 332 -4.48 -13.81 -9.18
N VAL A 333 -4.03 -14.03 -7.95
CA VAL A 333 -4.76 -13.70 -6.74
C VAL A 333 -4.05 -12.64 -5.91
N ASP A 334 -4.76 -12.11 -4.92
CA ASP A 334 -4.28 -11.13 -3.93
C ASP A 334 -3.73 -9.83 -4.53
N MET A 335 -4.13 -9.51 -5.78
CA MET A 335 -3.75 -8.28 -6.45
C MET A 335 -4.41 -7.06 -5.79
N THR A 336 -3.74 -5.92 -5.87
CA THR A 336 -4.35 -4.62 -5.60
C THR A 336 -4.79 -3.97 -6.92
N LYS A 337 -6.06 -3.54 -6.97
CA LYS A 337 -6.64 -2.79 -8.07
C LYS A 337 -6.55 -1.30 -7.81
N VAL A 338 -6.08 -0.54 -8.78
CA VAL A 338 -5.93 0.91 -8.74
C VAL A 338 -6.79 1.53 -9.83
N SER A 339 -7.60 2.52 -9.49
CA SER A 339 -8.30 3.37 -10.48
C SER A 339 -7.35 4.43 -10.97
N GLY A 340 -7.06 4.49 -12.25
CA GLY A 340 -6.00 5.32 -12.83
C GLY A 340 -4.64 4.63 -12.81
N GLY A 341 -3.55 5.41 -12.85
CA GLY A 341 -2.19 4.90 -12.84
C GLY A 341 -1.85 4.11 -14.10
N CYS A 342 -2.14 4.66 -15.28
CA CYS A 342 -1.95 4.01 -16.58
C CYS A 342 -0.65 3.21 -16.68
N SER A 343 -0.66 2.12 -17.45
CA SER A 343 0.48 1.25 -17.68
C SER A 343 0.55 0.86 -19.14
N ASN A 344 1.75 0.93 -19.72
CA ASN A 344 2.03 0.45 -21.06
C ASN A 344 2.81 -0.85 -21.00
N ASP A 345 2.83 -1.55 -22.16
CA ASP A 345 3.71 -2.69 -22.37
C ASP A 345 5.13 -2.28 -21.97
N GLY A 346 5.64 -3.00 -20.99
CA GLY A 346 6.92 -2.68 -20.45
C GLY A 346 6.96 -2.00 -19.09
N ASP A 347 5.85 -1.68 -18.51
CA ASP A 347 5.79 -1.16 -17.14
C ASP A 347 5.53 -2.25 -16.09
N SER A 348 5.21 -3.49 -16.53
CA SER A 348 5.03 -4.65 -15.65
C SER A 348 6.26 -4.91 -14.80
N GLY A 349 6.12 -5.21 -13.51
CA GLY A 349 7.20 -5.31 -12.54
C GLY A 349 7.60 -3.96 -11.93
N GLY A 350 7.23 -2.83 -12.51
CA GLY A 350 7.53 -1.49 -12.01
C GLY A 350 6.96 -1.25 -10.62
N PRO A 351 7.67 -0.48 -9.76
CA PRO A 351 7.26 -0.27 -8.39
C PRO A 351 6.04 0.65 -8.28
N TRP A 352 5.19 0.33 -7.31
CA TRP A 352 4.16 1.22 -6.79
C TRP A 352 4.57 1.76 -5.44
N LEU A 353 4.36 3.04 -5.20
CA LEU A 353 4.63 3.73 -3.95
C LEU A 353 3.39 4.50 -3.51
N THR A 354 3.18 4.65 -2.19
CA THR A 354 2.20 5.64 -1.71
C THR A 354 2.63 7.04 -2.11
N ALA A 355 1.69 7.88 -2.53
CA ALA A 355 1.99 9.26 -2.93
C ALA A 355 2.48 10.10 -1.74
N SER A 356 1.96 9.86 -0.53
CA SER A 356 2.31 10.58 0.69
C SER A 356 3.69 10.22 1.22
N GLY A 357 3.92 8.95 1.53
CA GLY A 357 5.11 8.48 2.25
C GLY A 357 6.17 7.81 1.37
N ARG A 358 5.95 7.69 0.05
CA ARG A 358 6.81 6.94 -0.89
C ARG A 358 7.06 5.49 -0.46
N GLN A 359 6.11 4.93 0.25
CA GLN A 359 6.15 3.59 0.79
C GLN A 359 5.94 2.58 -0.35
N MET A 360 6.82 1.59 -0.42
CA MET A 360 6.74 0.53 -1.43
C MET A 360 5.46 -0.29 -1.26
N GLN A 361 4.72 -0.50 -2.34
CA GLN A 361 3.43 -1.19 -2.33
C GLN A 361 3.46 -2.52 -3.08
N GLY A 362 4.04 -2.55 -4.26
CA GLY A 362 4.04 -3.77 -5.07
C GLY A 362 4.65 -3.58 -6.45
N THR A 363 4.51 -4.62 -7.28
CA THR A 363 4.98 -4.67 -8.66
C THR A 363 3.82 -4.64 -9.65
N THR A 364 3.91 -3.82 -10.68
CA THR A 364 2.91 -3.73 -11.74
C THR A 364 2.70 -5.09 -12.42
N ILE A 365 1.47 -5.54 -12.52
CA ILE A 365 1.08 -6.75 -13.27
C ILE A 365 0.63 -6.35 -14.69
N GLY A 366 -0.33 -5.43 -14.78
CA GLY A 366 -0.95 -5.04 -16.04
C GLY A 366 -2.06 -4.05 -15.85
N ALA A 367 -2.67 -3.65 -16.95
CA ALA A 367 -3.78 -2.70 -17.00
C ALA A 367 -4.97 -3.30 -17.77
N SER A 368 -6.10 -2.62 -17.77
CA SER A 368 -7.21 -2.92 -18.68
C SER A 368 -6.83 -2.62 -20.13
N ASP A 369 -7.60 -3.14 -21.09
CA ASP A 369 -7.29 -3.27 -22.53
C ASP A 369 -6.83 -2.00 -23.29
N THR A 370 -6.83 -0.86 -22.67
CA THR A 370 -6.41 0.38 -23.30
C THR A 370 -5.04 0.83 -22.77
N ASN A 371 -4.00 0.10 -23.05
CA ASN A 371 -2.60 0.40 -22.73
C ASN A 371 -2.12 1.81 -23.15
N THR A 372 -2.89 2.85 -22.87
CA THR A 372 -2.56 4.20 -23.25
C THR A 372 -2.46 5.13 -22.05
N CYS A 373 -1.21 5.58 -21.75
CA CYS A 373 -0.99 6.81 -21.01
C CYS A 373 -1.15 8.01 -21.97
N PRO A 374 -1.80 9.11 -21.57
CA PRO A 374 -2.24 9.46 -20.22
C PRO A 374 -3.65 8.96 -19.88
N LEU A 375 -3.88 8.89 -18.60
CA LEU A 375 -5.10 8.58 -17.86
C LEU A 375 -6.36 8.35 -18.72
N SER A 376 -6.72 7.08 -18.81
CA SER A 376 -8.10 6.69 -19.08
C SER A 376 -8.80 6.37 -17.75
N THR A 377 -10.11 6.15 -17.81
CA THR A 377 -10.94 5.66 -16.69
C THR A 377 -10.60 4.23 -16.29
N ASP A 378 -9.49 3.68 -16.75
CA ASP A 378 -9.08 2.30 -16.66
C ASP A 378 -8.42 1.95 -15.34
N PHE A 379 -8.22 0.66 -15.14
CA PHE A 379 -7.66 0.12 -13.92
C PHE A 379 -6.28 -0.47 -14.19
N THR A 380 -5.38 -0.27 -13.23
CA THR A 380 -4.09 -0.95 -13.19
C THR A 380 -4.05 -1.88 -11.99
N TYR A 381 -3.29 -2.96 -12.10
CA TYR A 381 -3.13 -3.95 -11.04
C TYR A 381 -1.67 -4.07 -10.66
N PHE A 382 -1.42 -4.26 -9.38
CA PHE A 382 -0.12 -4.64 -8.89
C PHE A 382 -0.19 -5.82 -7.92
N GLN A 383 0.87 -6.63 -7.89
CA GLN A 383 1.07 -7.66 -6.88
C GLN A 383 1.73 -7.02 -5.67
N PRO A 384 1.13 -7.12 -4.47
CA PRO A 384 1.72 -6.58 -3.24
C PRO A 384 3.11 -7.15 -2.97
N PHE A 385 4.02 -6.34 -2.39
CA PHE A 385 5.34 -6.85 -2.01
C PHE A 385 5.29 -7.91 -0.91
N ASN A 386 4.22 -7.96 -0.13
CA ASN A 386 4.00 -9.04 0.85
C ASN A 386 4.04 -10.42 0.22
N ASP A 387 3.50 -10.57 -0.99
CA ASP A 387 3.48 -11.85 -1.69
C ASP A 387 4.87 -12.25 -2.17
N HIS A 388 5.68 -11.27 -2.65
CA HIS A 388 7.08 -11.48 -2.97
C HIS A 388 7.88 -11.87 -1.72
N ILE A 389 7.68 -11.15 -0.62
CA ILE A 389 8.37 -11.41 0.65
C ILE A 389 7.98 -12.80 1.18
N SER A 390 6.69 -13.12 1.19
CA SER A 390 6.20 -14.43 1.65
C SER A 390 6.77 -15.57 0.82
N ALA A 391 6.90 -15.37 -0.49
CA ALA A 391 7.42 -16.39 -1.39
C ALA A 391 8.96 -16.55 -1.27
N TYR A 392 9.72 -15.47 -1.10
CA TYR A 392 11.15 -15.47 -1.40
C TYR A 392 12.07 -14.84 -0.33
N ALA A 393 11.56 -14.31 0.79
CA ALA A 393 12.40 -13.62 1.79
C ALA A 393 13.54 -14.48 2.33
N GLY A 394 13.32 -15.80 2.48
CA GLY A 394 14.35 -16.72 2.96
C GLY A 394 15.60 -16.81 2.06
N THR A 395 15.46 -16.46 0.77
CA THR A 395 16.55 -16.52 -0.22
C THR A 395 16.93 -15.16 -0.79
N ALA A 396 15.95 -14.28 -0.98
CA ALA A 396 16.13 -12.94 -1.52
C ALA A 396 16.79 -11.98 -0.52
N GLY A 397 16.60 -12.22 0.77
CA GLY A 397 16.95 -11.29 1.83
C GLY A 397 15.89 -10.21 2.03
N SER A 398 16.17 -9.28 2.93
CA SER A 398 15.27 -8.20 3.29
C SER A 398 15.16 -7.14 2.18
N LEU A 399 14.01 -6.48 2.10
CA LEU A 399 13.83 -5.29 1.26
C LEU A 399 14.77 -4.17 1.74
N LEU A 400 15.48 -3.55 0.79
CA LEU A 400 16.41 -2.48 1.12
C LEU A 400 15.69 -1.15 1.35
N THR A 401 16.07 -0.46 2.43
CA THR A 401 15.56 0.86 2.77
C THR A 401 16.69 1.87 2.94
N ALA A 402 16.36 3.15 2.93
CA ALA A 402 17.35 4.22 3.06
C ALA A 402 18.06 4.25 4.42
N HIS A 403 17.50 3.59 5.43
CA HIS A 403 18.11 3.52 6.76
C HIS A 403 19.14 2.39 6.93
N GLY A 404 19.28 1.52 5.92
CA GLY A 404 20.32 0.50 5.85
C GLY A 404 20.21 -0.63 6.88
N ALA A 405 21.24 -1.48 6.88
CA ALA A 405 21.39 -2.62 7.77
C ALA A 405 21.97 -2.14 9.12
N ALA A 406 21.13 -1.95 10.11
CA ALA A 406 21.50 -1.55 11.47
C ALA A 406 20.57 -2.18 12.49
N SER A 407 21.00 -2.22 13.76
CA SER A 407 20.09 -2.55 14.86
C SER A 407 18.86 -1.66 14.82
N PRO A 408 17.66 -2.18 15.08
CA PRO A 408 16.45 -1.38 14.98
C PRO A 408 16.45 -0.26 16.03
N THR A 409 15.85 0.86 15.67
CA THR A 409 15.41 1.89 16.61
C THR A 409 13.99 2.28 16.24
N VAL A 410 13.27 2.90 17.15
CA VAL A 410 11.93 3.40 16.89
C VAL A 410 11.86 4.90 17.12
N SER A 411 11.01 5.56 16.34
CA SER A 411 10.70 6.98 16.54
C SER A 411 9.43 7.14 17.38
N ALA A 412 9.32 8.27 18.06
CA ALA A 412 8.10 8.71 18.74
C ALA A 412 7.44 7.61 19.62
N PHE A 413 8.25 6.91 20.42
CA PHE A 413 7.69 5.97 21.40
C PHE A 413 6.95 6.76 22.49
N LEU A 414 5.63 6.76 22.41
CA LEU A 414 4.71 7.38 23.36
C LEU A 414 4.07 6.30 24.23
N CYS A 415 4.22 6.44 25.55
CA CYS A 415 3.66 5.50 26.51
C CYS A 415 3.57 6.17 27.91
N PRO A 416 2.37 6.48 28.44
CA PRO A 416 1.12 6.41 27.72
C PRO A 416 1.02 7.52 26.68
N ASP A 417 0.26 7.29 25.62
CA ASP A 417 -0.19 8.37 24.76
C ASP A 417 -1.36 9.09 25.46
N MET A 418 -1.08 10.26 26.00
CA MET A 418 -2.06 11.02 26.79
C MET A 418 -3.26 11.52 25.94
N THR A 419 -3.12 11.54 24.63
CA THR A 419 -4.24 11.91 23.73
C THR A 419 -5.24 10.76 23.52
N GLN A 420 -4.83 9.52 23.82
CA GLN A 420 -5.59 8.30 23.55
C GLN A 420 -5.84 7.47 24.82
N SER A 421 -5.14 7.75 25.93
CA SER A 421 -5.32 7.05 27.20
C SER A 421 -6.47 7.68 27.98
N GLY A 422 -7.20 6.85 28.72
CA GLY A 422 -8.36 7.27 29.53
C GLY A 422 -8.25 6.81 30.99
N LEU A 423 -9.29 7.07 31.77
CA LEU A 423 -9.35 6.65 33.17
C LEU A 423 -9.18 5.12 33.31
N GLY A 424 -8.12 4.70 33.98
CA GLY A 424 -7.83 3.28 34.20
C GLY A 424 -7.40 2.53 32.94
N THR A 425 -7.17 3.21 31.82
CA THR A 425 -6.73 2.61 30.56
C THR A 425 -5.55 3.37 29.98
N PHE A 426 -4.65 2.68 29.29
CA PHE A 426 -3.55 3.33 28.60
C PHE A 426 -3.29 2.71 27.23
N ILE A 427 -2.75 3.53 26.36
CA ILE A 427 -2.30 3.15 25.03
C ILE A 427 -0.83 3.55 24.91
N CYS A 428 -0.03 2.63 24.40
CA CYS A 428 1.36 2.88 24.04
C CYS A 428 1.54 2.60 22.56
N HIS A 429 2.23 3.46 21.85
CA HIS A 429 2.58 3.24 20.46
C HIS A 429 3.91 3.91 20.10
N PHE A 430 4.44 3.57 18.92
CA PHE A 430 5.58 4.27 18.33
C PHE A 430 5.31 4.61 16.85
N GLY A 431 6.06 5.55 16.32
CA GLY A 431 5.80 6.10 15.00
C GLY A 431 6.24 5.20 13.85
N HIS A 432 7.52 4.83 13.80
CA HIS A 432 8.09 3.99 12.75
C HIS A 432 9.46 3.43 13.14
N TYR A 433 9.90 2.40 12.39
CA TYR A 433 11.24 1.83 12.51
C TYR A 433 12.26 2.67 11.75
N ASN A 434 13.46 2.81 12.32
CA ASN A 434 14.62 3.42 11.67
C ASN A 434 15.61 2.37 11.14
N SER A 435 15.12 1.21 10.73
CA SER A 435 15.97 0.12 10.24
C SER A 435 15.18 -0.81 9.33
N GLN A 436 15.88 -1.57 8.49
CA GLN A 436 15.28 -2.58 7.64
C GLN A 436 15.13 -3.92 8.35
N GLY A 437 14.25 -4.77 7.81
CA GLY A 437 14.14 -6.18 8.18
C GLY A 437 13.66 -6.45 9.59
N VAL A 438 12.78 -5.61 10.16
CA VAL A 438 12.18 -5.90 11.48
C VAL A 438 11.45 -7.24 11.42
N THR A 439 11.85 -8.17 12.30
CA THR A 439 11.33 -9.54 12.36
C THR A 439 10.39 -9.76 13.53
N SER A 440 10.49 -8.94 14.58
CA SER A 440 9.57 -9.01 15.71
C SER A 440 9.43 -7.69 16.46
N VAL A 441 8.26 -7.46 16.99
CA VAL A 441 7.93 -6.42 17.97
C VAL A 441 7.31 -7.10 19.17
N ASN A 442 7.84 -6.83 20.35
CA ASN A 442 7.36 -7.44 21.57
C ASN A 442 7.10 -6.39 22.64
N TRP A 443 5.90 -6.39 23.16
CA TRP A 443 5.45 -5.56 24.28
C TRP A 443 5.37 -6.38 25.55
N THR A 444 5.93 -5.86 26.62
CA THR A 444 5.95 -6.58 27.92
C THR A 444 5.50 -5.66 29.04
N SER A 445 4.43 -6.04 29.72
CA SER A 445 3.94 -5.46 30.98
C SER A 445 2.87 -6.38 31.58
N SER A 446 2.74 -6.42 32.89
CA SER A 446 1.65 -7.11 33.58
C SER A 446 0.28 -6.43 33.41
N TYR A 447 0.26 -5.20 32.93
CA TYR A 447 -0.92 -4.37 32.72
C TYR A 447 -1.43 -4.39 31.28
N ILE A 448 -0.70 -5.00 30.34
CA ILE A 448 -1.11 -5.09 28.95
C ILE A 448 -2.19 -6.15 28.82
N THR A 449 -3.32 -5.76 28.25
CA THR A 449 -4.46 -6.64 27.98
C THR A 449 -4.51 -7.05 26.51
N TRP A 450 -3.85 -6.28 25.65
CA TRP A 450 -3.81 -6.55 24.22
C TRP A 450 -2.61 -5.87 23.56
N THR A 451 -2.01 -6.49 22.52
CA THR A 451 -0.91 -5.93 21.71
C THR A 451 -1.14 -6.18 20.23
N GLY A 452 -0.77 -5.17 19.41
CA GLY A 452 -0.45 -5.30 17.99
C GLY A 452 1.03 -5.01 17.77
N ASP A 453 1.49 -4.98 16.51
CA ASP A 453 2.91 -4.76 16.22
C ASP A 453 3.39 -3.40 16.72
N GLU A 454 2.63 -2.34 16.54
CA GLU A 454 3.04 -0.97 16.87
C GLU A 454 2.30 -0.34 18.03
N VAL A 455 1.35 -1.05 18.62
CA VAL A 455 0.51 -0.54 19.70
C VAL A 455 0.30 -1.58 20.78
N ALA A 456 0.25 -1.12 22.03
CA ALA A 456 -0.17 -1.89 23.17
C ALA A 456 -1.30 -1.15 23.91
N TYR A 457 -2.33 -1.89 24.28
CA TYR A 457 -3.41 -1.41 25.11
C TYR A 457 -3.38 -2.11 26.45
N GLY A 458 -3.63 -1.39 27.52
CA GLY A 458 -3.63 -1.95 28.86
C GLY A 458 -4.63 -1.26 29.79
N THR A 459 -4.87 -1.93 30.92
CA THR A 459 -5.71 -1.44 32.01
C THR A 459 -4.93 -1.39 33.29
N CYS A 460 -5.22 -0.43 34.15
CA CYS A 460 -4.58 -0.27 35.45
C CYS A 460 -5.55 0.36 36.44
N THR A 461 -5.22 0.29 37.72
CA THR A 461 -5.98 0.93 38.79
C THR A 461 -5.32 2.22 39.24
N GLN A 462 -6.12 3.13 39.80
CA GLN A 462 -5.64 4.39 40.33
C GLN A 462 -4.48 4.14 41.32
N PHE A 463 -3.42 4.91 41.20
CA PHE A 463 -2.16 4.83 41.95
C PHE A 463 -1.19 3.73 41.49
N ASP A 464 -1.53 2.87 40.53
CA ASP A 464 -0.55 1.95 39.97
C ASP A 464 0.55 2.71 39.23
N THR A 465 1.79 2.22 39.40
CA THR A 465 2.88 2.58 38.50
C THR A 465 3.01 1.51 37.42
N VAL A 466 2.61 1.88 36.23
CA VAL A 466 2.67 1.00 35.05
C VAL A 466 4.05 1.11 34.43
N SER A 467 4.65 -0.04 34.09
CA SER A 467 5.91 -0.10 33.34
C SER A 467 5.69 -0.93 32.08
N VAL A 468 5.92 -0.35 30.92
CA VAL A 468 5.78 -0.99 29.62
C VAL A 468 7.13 -1.00 28.92
N LYS A 469 7.60 -2.18 28.53
CA LYS A 469 8.80 -2.37 27.74
C LYS A 469 8.44 -2.74 26.30
N LEU A 470 8.97 -2.00 25.35
CA LEU A 470 8.98 -2.30 23.93
C LEU A 470 10.33 -2.91 23.55
N THR A 471 10.32 -4.03 22.82
CA THR A 471 11.50 -4.64 22.20
C THR A 471 11.24 -4.85 20.72
N VAL A 472 12.11 -4.31 19.87
CA VAL A 472 12.06 -4.49 18.41
C VAL A 472 13.34 -5.21 17.99
N THR A 473 13.22 -6.22 17.13
CA THR A 473 14.34 -7.05 16.68
C THR A 473 14.38 -7.14 15.16
N ASN A 474 15.59 -7.12 14.61
CA ASN A 474 15.89 -7.44 13.23
C ASN A 474 17.15 -8.33 13.16
N PRO A 475 17.59 -8.80 11.96
CA PRO A 475 18.80 -9.62 11.83
C PRO A 475 20.10 -8.98 12.34
N TYR A 476 20.12 -7.67 12.53
CA TYR A 476 21.31 -6.90 12.93
C TYR A 476 21.34 -6.56 14.43
N GLY A 477 20.28 -6.88 15.18
CA GLY A 477 20.22 -6.66 16.62
C GLY A 477 18.82 -6.38 17.16
N SER A 478 18.80 -5.92 18.41
CA SER A 478 17.55 -5.58 19.09
C SER A 478 17.64 -4.20 19.74
N TYR A 479 16.52 -3.50 19.74
CA TYR A 479 16.30 -2.27 20.49
C TYR A 479 15.28 -2.54 21.60
N SER A 480 15.53 -2.01 22.78
CA SER A 480 14.56 -2.06 23.87
C SER A 480 14.46 -0.72 24.56
N GLN A 481 13.25 -0.29 24.84
CA GLN A 481 12.97 0.89 25.64
C GLN A 481 11.85 0.60 26.64
N THR A 482 11.99 1.11 27.84
CA THR A 482 10.97 1.01 28.88
C THR A 482 10.44 2.39 29.21
N LYS A 483 9.14 2.53 29.32
CA LYS A 483 8.44 3.70 29.84
C LYS A 483 7.70 3.32 31.10
N SER A 484 7.84 4.16 32.14
CA SER A 484 7.10 4.01 33.40
C SER A 484 6.29 5.28 33.66
N PHE A 485 5.03 5.09 34.05
CA PHE A 485 4.08 6.19 34.26
C PHE A 485 3.08 5.82 35.33
N ALA A 486 2.45 6.81 35.95
CA ALA A 486 1.29 6.59 36.81
C ALA A 486 0.07 6.25 35.94
N CYS A 487 -0.78 5.35 36.45
CA CYS A 487 -2.04 5.02 35.76
C CYS A 487 -2.82 6.29 35.38
N PRO A 488 -3.21 6.48 34.11
CA PRO A 488 -3.94 7.67 33.68
C PRO A 488 -5.23 7.85 34.48
N MET A 489 -5.34 8.98 35.10
CA MET A 489 -6.60 9.45 35.72
C MET A 489 -7.28 10.32 34.68
N GLY A 490 -8.56 10.08 34.43
CA GLY A 490 -9.34 10.86 33.46
C GLY A 490 -9.19 12.37 33.71
N PRO A 491 -9.65 13.22 32.80
CA PRO A 491 -9.54 14.66 32.97
C PRO A 491 -10.13 15.03 34.32
N ILE A 492 -9.33 15.70 35.12
CA ILE A 492 -9.81 16.34 36.36
C ILE A 492 -10.88 17.32 35.93
N PRO A 493 -12.11 17.24 36.45
CA PRO A 493 -13.21 18.11 36.05
C PRO A 493 -12.90 19.59 36.26
#